data_e2f52710b914f24bec69b4c8aa706941
#
_entry.id   e2f52710b914f24bec69b4c8aa706941
#
_cell.length_a   1.000
_cell.length_b   1.000
_cell.length_c   1.000
_cell.angle_alpha   90.00
_cell.angle_beta   90.00
_cell.angle_gamma   90.00
#
_symmetry.space_group_name_H-M   'P 1'
#
loop_
_entity.id
_entity.type
_entity.pdbx_description
1 polymer ?
#
loop_
_entity_poly.entity_id
_entity_poly.type
_entity_poly.pdbx_seq_one_letter_code
_entity_poly.pdbx_strand_id
1 'polypeptide(L)'
;MKDRETGKRLLILLISAIGMLAMVGFYAWIWFGFYYPKILIYDIKLYFNGHILILLIYTVILFLFSNLYGGLKIGYLKPMEVFLSQVFSLICVNVMSYFQLALIHGNLIWPVPFFRMMAGQLVFSAVWIYFANLIYRRIFPPRKLLLIHGDRSIEDILHKFASRKDKYNIVKCLGLEEGAEALFDEMEKGYGGVVLWDIPTAVRNKLLKYCYSRSIRIYLMPKIPDVIIKGSEQLHLFDTPILLTRESALTVEQRIIKRCIDIVCSLILLVIASPFMLVTAIIIKLYDGGPVLYKQIRCTRGGKEFAILKFRSMRVDAEKDGVARLAAKNDSRITPIGRFIRAVRIDELPQLINILKGEMSFIGPRPERPEIIAQYLEEMPEFAFRTKVKAGLAGYAQVYGKYNTTPYDKLKLDLTYIESYSVWLDIKLMLLTLKILFRPESTEGVDEKQITAMKQDAQEDDE
;
A
#
# COMPACT_ATOMS: atom_id res chain seq x y z
N MET A 1 -5.19 -31.94 -1.03
CA MET A 1 -5.14 -30.46 -0.99
C MET A 1 -3.74 -29.88 -1.25
N LYS A 2 -2.67 -30.51 -0.73
CA LYS A 2 -1.27 -30.03 -0.87
C LYS A 2 -0.82 -29.96 -2.34
N ASP A 3 -1.14 -30.95 -3.16
CA ASP A 3 -0.79 -30.99 -4.59
C ASP A 3 -1.46 -29.89 -5.42
N ARG A 4 -2.71 -29.52 -5.09
CA ARG A 4 -3.44 -28.46 -5.78
C ARG A 4 -2.86 -27.06 -5.51
N GLU A 5 -2.28 -26.82 -4.34
CA GLU A 5 -1.62 -25.55 -3.99
C GLU A 5 -0.26 -25.44 -4.68
N THR A 6 0.49 -26.54 -4.75
CA THR A 6 1.77 -26.59 -5.45
C THR A 6 1.57 -26.36 -6.95
N GLY A 7 0.59 -27.03 -7.56
CA GLY A 7 0.20 -26.81 -8.97
C GLY A 7 -0.23 -25.37 -9.24
N LYS A 8 -0.94 -24.74 -8.29
CA LYS A 8 -1.34 -23.34 -8.40
C LYS A 8 -0.14 -22.39 -8.42
N ARG A 9 0.81 -22.58 -7.50
CA ARG A 9 2.03 -21.77 -7.45
C ARG A 9 2.85 -21.92 -8.73
N LEU A 10 3.02 -23.15 -9.20
CA LEU A 10 3.75 -23.44 -10.43
C LEU A 10 3.10 -22.78 -11.64
N LEU A 11 1.77 -22.89 -11.79
CA LEU A 11 1.06 -22.24 -12.89
C LEU A 11 1.22 -20.71 -12.88
N ILE A 12 1.07 -20.06 -11.72
CA ILE A 12 1.25 -18.60 -11.60
C ILE A 12 2.69 -18.23 -11.97
N LEU A 13 3.66 -19.04 -11.55
CA LEU A 13 5.08 -18.80 -11.84
C LEU A 13 5.36 -18.94 -13.35
N LEU A 14 4.83 -19.98 -14.01
CA LEU A 14 4.94 -20.16 -15.45
C LEU A 14 4.29 -19.02 -16.24
N ILE A 15 3.04 -18.65 -15.88
CA ILE A 15 2.36 -17.52 -16.50
C ILE A 15 3.19 -16.25 -16.33
N SER A 16 3.69 -15.96 -15.14
CA SER A 16 4.49 -14.76 -14.89
C SER A 16 5.81 -14.79 -15.66
N ALA A 17 6.48 -15.94 -15.74
CA ALA A 17 7.73 -16.11 -16.49
C ALA A 17 7.53 -15.85 -17.97
N ILE A 18 6.48 -16.41 -18.58
CA ILE A 18 6.17 -16.19 -20.00
C ILE A 18 5.91 -14.68 -20.26
N GLY A 19 5.12 -14.03 -19.40
CA GLY A 19 4.87 -12.59 -19.51
C GLY A 19 6.16 -11.78 -19.42
N MET A 20 7.05 -12.10 -18.48
CA MET A 20 8.34 -11.45 -18.33
C MET A 20 9.25 -11.67 -19.56
N LEU A 21 9.35 -12.89 -20.05
CA LEU A 21 10.15 -13.22 -21.24
C LEU A 21 9.69 -12.42 -22.47
N ALA A 22 8.39 -12.24 -22.65
CA ALA A 22 7.87 -11.40 -23.73
C ALA A 22 8.29 -9.94 -23.56
N MET A 23 8.28 -9.39 -22.33
CA MET A 23 8.75 -8.01 -22.07
C MET A 23 10.24 -7.84 -22.37
N VAL A 24 11.06 -8.82 -22.00
CA VAL A 24 12.48 -8.87 -22.34
C VAL A 24 12.66 -8.98 -23.86
N GLY A 25 11.80 -9.71 -24.55
CA GLY A 25 11.77 -9.80 -26.01
C GLY A 25 11.55 -8.43 -26.69
N PHE A 26 10.62 -7.62 -26.18
CA PHE A 26 10.45 -6.23 -26.66
C PHE A 26 11.72 -5.39 -26.48
N TYR A 27 12.38 -5.53 -25.32
CA TYR A 27 13.64 -4.82 -25.09
C TYR A 27 14.77 -5.31 -26.00
N ALA A 28 14.90 -6.63 -26.19
CA ALA A 28 15.86 -7.22 -27.10
C ALA A 28 15.64 -6.76 -28.54
N TRP A 29 14.38 -6.70 -28.99
CA TRP A 29 14.05 -6.22 -30.34
C TRP A 29 14.52 -4.77 -30.56
N ILE A 30 14.26 -3.88 -29.59
CA ILE A 30 14.72 -2.47 -29.68
C ILE A 30 16.24 -2.38 -29.54
N TRP A 31 16.84 -3.19 -28.68
CA TRP A 31 18.29 -3.23 -28.51
C TRP A 31 18.99 -3.57 -29.82
N PHE A 32 18.67 -4.71 -30.43
CA PHE A 32 19.32 -5.17 -31.66
C PHE A 32 18.88 -4.39 -32.92
N GLY A 33 17.64 -3.92 -32.97
CA GLY A 33 17.09 -3.25 -34.15
C GLY A 33 17.43 -1.76 -34.26
N PHE A 34 17.62 -1.07 -33.11
CA PHE A 34 17.76 0.39 -33.13
C PHE A 34 19.01 0.93 -32.43
N TYR A 35 19.35 0.42 -31.24
CA TYR A 35 20.40 1.02 -30.44
C TYR A 35 21.78 0.44 -30.70
N TYR A 36 21.90 -0.86 -30.75
CA TYR A 36 23.18 -1.52 -31.00
C TYR A 36 23.81 -1.09 -32.36
N PRO A 37 23.07 -1.04 -33.51
CA PRO A 37 23.65 -0.55 -34.76
C PRO A 37 24.19 0.88 -34.68
N LYS A 38 23.55 1.75 -33.85
CA LYS A 38 24.04 3.12 -33.66
C LYS A 38 25.26 3.20 -32.75
N ILE A 39 25.35 2.35 -31.75
CA ILE A 39 26.53 2.27 -30.87
C ILE A 39 27.74 1.74 -31.61
N LEU A 40 27.56 0.82 -32.57
CA LEU A 40 28.61 0.32 -33.41
C LEU A 40 29.30 1.42 -34.28
N ILE A 41 28.61 2.49 -34.64
CA ILE A 41 29.15 3.63 -35.38
C ILE A 41 30.28 4.32 -34.61
N TYR A 42 30.29 4.21 -33.28
CA TYR A 42 31.30 4.78 -32.39
C TYR A 42 32.39 3.77 -32.00
N ASP A 43 32.59 2.70 -32.79
CA ASP A 43 33.59 1.63 -32.57
C ASP A 43 33.45 0.83 -31.24
N ILE A 44 32.35 0.98 -30.55
CA ILE A 44 32.07 0.20 -29.33
C ILE A 44 31.54 -1.17 -29.76
N LYS A 45 32.42 -2.17 -29.85
CA LYS A 45 32.01 -3.56 -30.15
C LYS A 45 31.63 -4.29 -28.86
N LEU A 46 30.37 -4.61 -28.75
CA LEU A 46 29.88 -5.52 -27.69
C LEU A 46 29.95 -6.95 -28.20
N TYR A 47 30.70 -7.79 -27.48
CA TYR A 47 30.74 -9.23 -27.72
C TYR A 47 29.47 -9.91 -27.19
N PHE A 48 29.27 -11.16 -27.57
CA PHE A 48 28.10 -11.97 -27.17
C PHE A 48 27.76 -11.86 -25.67
N ASN A 49 28.75 -11.96 -24.80
CA ASN A 49 28.58 -11.81 -23.35
C ASN A 49 28.07 -10.42 -22.93
N GLY A 50 28.45 -9.37 -23.64
CA GLY A 50 27.96 -8.02 -23.39
C GLY A 50 26.47 -7.86 -23.70
N HIS A 51 25.98 -8.48 -24.78
CA HIS A 51 24.57 -8.49 -25.09
C HIS A 51 23.75 -9.25 -24.05
N ILE A 52 24.25 -10.43 -23.63
CA ILE A 52 23.60 -11.21 -22.55
C ILE A 52 23.54 -10.39 -21.26
N LEU A 53 24.63 -9.69 -20.91
CA LEU A 53 24.68 -8.88 -19.69
C LEU A 53 23.62 -7.77 -19.71
N ILE A 54 23.46 -7.05 -20.83
CA ILE A 54 22.45 -5.99 -20.96
C ILE A 54 21.04 -6.54 -20.79
N LEU A 55 20.72 -7.68 -21.46
CA LEU A 55 19.42 -8.32 -21.33
C LEU A 55 19.18 -8.88 -19.93
N LEU A 56 20.21 -9.41 -19.28
CA LEU A 56 20.14 -9.91 -17.92
C LEU A 56 19.89 -8.79 -16.93
N ILE A 57 20.60 -7.66 -17.05
CA ILE A 57 20.38 -6.49 -16.19
C ILE A 57 18.92 -6.00 -16.33
N TYR A 58 18.42 -5.87 -17.57
CA TYR A 58 17.03 -5.51 -17.82
C TYR A 58 16.05 -6.50 -17.15
N THR A 59 16.32 -7.79 -17.29
CA THR A 59 15.47 -8.86 -16.72
C THR A 59 15.43 -8.80 -15.19
N VAL A 60 16.60 -8.62 -14.56
CA VAL A 60 16.70 -8.52 -13.09
C VAL A 60 15.95 -7.28 -12.57
N ILE A 61 16.15 -6.13 -13.21
CA ILE A 61 15.46 -4.89 -12.81
C ILE A 61 13.95 -5.03 -13.03
N LEU A 62 13.52 -5.61 -14.17
CA LEU A 62 12.11 -5.88 -14.44
C LEU A 62 11.49 -6.80 -13.38
N PHE A 63 12.18 -7.88 -13.00
CA PHE A 63 11.73 -8.79 -11.96
C PHE A 63 11.60 -8.08 -10.61
N LEU A 64 12.60 -7.30 -10.21
CA LEU A 64 12.60 -6.56 -8.94
C LEU A 64 11.42 -5.59 -8.85
N PHE A 65 11.23 -4.75 -9.86
CA PHE A 65 10.11 -3.79 -9.86
C PHE A 65 8.75 -4.46 -10.01
N SER A 66 8.62 -5.50 -10.86
CA SER A 66 7.37 -6.25 -11.00
C SER A 66 6.98 -6.96 -9.71
N ASN A 67 7.95 -7.49 -8.96
CA ASN A 67 7.71 -8.08 -7.64
C ASN A 67 7.33 -7.02 -6.61
N LEU A 68 8.02 -5.88 -6.60
CA LEU A 68 7.81 -4.77 -5.68
C LEU A 68 6.40 -4.17 -5.83
N TYR A 69 6.00 -3.83 -7.06
CA TYR A 69 4.66 -3.29 -7.33
C TYR A 69 3.56 -4.33 -7.31
N GLY A 70 3.90 -5.62 -7.38
CA GLY A 70 2.93 -6.72 -7.39
C GLY A 70 2.43 -7.10 -8.78
N GLY A 71 3.16 -6.75 -9.85
CA GLY A 71 2.83 -7.10 -11.24
C GLY A 71 2.83 -8.60 -11.54
N LEU A 72 3.51 -9.41 -10.70
CA LEU A 72 3.52 -10.86 -10.79
C LEU A 72 2.40 -11.55 -9.97
N LYS A 73 1.57 -10.78 -9.25
CA LYS A 73 0.53 -11.33 -8.37
C LYS A 73 -0.78 -11.61 -9.12
N ILE A 74 -0.69 -12.33 -10.25
CA ILE A 74 -1.85 -12.77 -11.04
C ILE A 74 -2.74 -13.66 -10.18
N GLY A 75 -4.08 -13.42 -10.23
CA GLY A 75 -5.04 -14.13 -9.40
C GLY A 75 -5.00 -13.76 -7.91
N TYR A 76 -4.06 -12.92 -7.48
CA TYR A 76 -3.98 -12.39 -6.12
C TYR A 76 -4.57 -10.99 -6.00
N LEU A 77 -4.22 -10.12 -6.93
CA LEU A 77 -4.75 -8.77 -7.08
C LEU A 77 -5.87 -8.78 -8.13
N LYS A 78 -6.69 -7.73 -8.18
CA LYS A 78 -7.65 -7.52 -9.27
C LYS A 78 -6.87 -7.28 -10.57
N PRO A 79 -7.40 -7.65 -11.75
CA PRO A 79 -6.68 -7.49 -13.03
C PRO A 79 -6.19 -6.07 -13.27
N MET A 80 -7.02 -5.06 -13.00
CA MET A 80 -6.65 -3.65 -13.13
C MET A 80 -5.52 -3.24 -12.19
N GLU A 81 -5.46 -3.81 -10.98
CA GLU A 81 -4.37 -3.57 -10.04
C GLU A 81 -3.04 -4.19 -10.49
N VAL A 82 -3.11 -5.37 -11.13
CA VAL A 82 -1.94 -6.02 -11.74
C VAL A 82 -1.46 -5.19 -12.93
N PHE A 83 -2.38 -4.71 -13.77
CA PHE A 83 -2.05 -3.85 -14.91
C PHE A 83 -1.36 -2.55 -14.47
N LEU A 84 -1.93 -1.81 -13.52
CA LEU A 84 -1.30 -0.62 -12.95
C LEU A 84 0.08 -0.94 -12.34
N SER A 85 0.23 -2.11 -11.71
CA SER A 85 1.53 -2.55 -11.21
C SER A 85 2.55 -2.73 -12.33
N GLN A 86 2.16 -3.31 -13.46
CA GLN A 86 3.02 -3.47 -14.63
C GLN A 86 3.36 -2.13 -15.26
N VAL A 87 2.41 -1.19 -15.37
CA VAL A 87 2.65 0.17 -15.86
C VAL A 87 3.78 0.84 -15.07
N PHE A 88 3.68 0.87 -13.73
CA PHE A 88 4.71 1.47 -12.89
C PHE A 88 6.04 0.74 -12.96
N SER A 89 6.02 -0.59 -13.00
CA SER A 89 7.24 -1.39 -13.16
C SER A 89 7.94 -1.07 -14.48
N LEU A 90 7.21 -1.02 -15.59
CA LEU A 90 7.74 -0.74 -16.91
C LEU A 90 8.28 0.70 -17.01
N ILE A 91 7.61 1.69 -16.43
CA ILE A 91 8.12 3.07 -16.38
C ILE A 91 9.48 3.09 -15.69
N CYS A 92 9.59 2.51 -14.48
CA CYS A 92 10.84 2.50 -13.72
C CYS A 92 11.96 1.77 -14.48
N VAL A 93 11.67 0.58 -15.00
CA VAL A 93 12.67 -0.24 -15.71
C VAL A 93 13.13 0.45 -17.00
N ASN A 94 12.19 0.95 -17.81
CA ASN A 94 12.52 1.58 -19.09
C ASN A 94 13.30 2.89 -18.90
N VAL A 95 12.97 3.69 -17.89
CA VAL A 95 13.75 4.89 -17.54
C VAL A 95 15.17 4.51 -17.12
N MET A 96 15.35 3.53 -16.24
CA MET A 96 16.67 3.08 -15.81
C MET A 96 17.49 2.52 -16.99
N SER A 97 16.85 1.70 -17.83
CA SER A 97 17.51 1.12 -19.00
C SER A 97 17.86 2.16 -20.06
N TYR A 98 17.04 3.19 -20.23
CA TYR A 98 17.35 4.32 -21.10
C TYR A 98 18.64 5.01 -20.65
N PHE A 99 18.77 5.36 -19.37
CA PHE A 99 19.98 5.97 -18.84
C PHE A 99 21.18 5.03 -18.89
N GLN A 100 20.98 3.72 -18.65
CA GLN A 100 22.03 2.73 -18.81
C GLN A 100 22.59 2.73 -20.25
N LEU A 101 21.72 2.74 -21.25
CA LEU A 101 22.15 2.78 -22.65
C LEU A 101 22.76 4.14 -23.05
N ALA A 102 22.25 5.23 -22.51
CA ALA A 102 22.85 6.57 -22.70
C ALA A 102 24.27 6.65 -22.13
N LEU A 103 24.52 6.02 -20.97
CA LEU A 103 25.86 5.92 -20.38
C LEU A 103 26.82 5.10 -21.26
N ILE A 104 26.35 3.98 -21.82
CA ILE A 104 27.17 3.15 -22.75
C ILE A 104 27.48 3.92 -24.03
N HIS A 105 26.53 4.70 -24.52
CA HIS A 105 26.69 5.51 -25.73
C HIS A 105 27.55 6.79 -25.51
N GLY A 106 27.70 7.22 -24.25
CA GLY A 106 28.38 8.46 -23.89
C GLY A 106 27.58 9.75 -24.08
N ASN A 107 26.36 9.66 -24.61
CA ASN A 107 25.45 10.78 -24.83
C ASN A 107 24.00 10.32 -24.70
N LEU A 108 23.06 11.29 -24.55
CA LEU A 108 21.63 11.00 -24.58
C LEU A 108 21.24 10.43 -25.95
N ILE A 109 20.65 9.26 -25.93
CA ILE A 109 20.17 8.56 -27.14
C ILE A 109 18.76 9.02 -27.52
N TRP A 110 18.37 8.83 -28.77
CA TRP A 110 17.04 9.18 -29.27
C TRP A 110 15.94 8.40 -28.53
N PRO A 111 15.02 9.02 -27.78
CA PRO A 111 14.12 8.31 -26.87
C PRO A 111 12.91 7.65 -27.55
N VAL A 112 12.56 8.02 -28.78
CA VAL A 112 11.35 7.56 -29.47
C VAL A 112 11.22 6.03 -29.54
N PRO A 113 12.30 5.24 -29.82
CA PRO A 113 12.18 3.78 -29.79
C PRO A 113 11.76 3.23 -28.41
N PHE A 114 12.23 3.84 -27.31
CA PHE A 114 11.79 3.45 -25.96
C PHE A 114 10.30 3.72 -25.74
N PHE A 115 9.77 4.84 -26.21
CA PHE A 115 8.33 5.13 -26.12
C PHE A 115 7.50 4.14 -26.95
N ARG A 116 7.96 3.76 -28.15
CA ARG A 116 7.29 2.72 -28.98
C ARG A 116 7.32 1.36 -28.28
N MET A 117 8.46 0.99 -27.71
CA MET A 117 8.60 -0.23 -26.92
C MET A 117 7.63 -0.23 -25.74
N MET A 118 7.62 0.85 -24.97
CA MET A 118 6.75 0.99 -23.79
C MET A 118 5.27 0.88 -24.17
N ALA A 119 4.86 1.51 -25.28
CA ALA A 119 3.49 1.38 -25.78
C ALA A 119 3.17 -0.09 -26.15
N GLY A 120 4.06 -0.78 -26.87
CA GLY A 120 3.91 -2.20 -27.19
C GLY A 120 3.84 -3.08 -25.94
N GLN A 121 4.72 -2.84 -24.97
CA GLN A 121 4.72 -3.56 -23.68
C GLN A 121 3.43 -3.33 -22.89
N LEU A 122 2.88 -2.10 -22.89
CA LEU A 122 1.62 -1.81 -22.20
C LEU A 122 0.43 -2.52 -22.85
N VAL A 123 0.34 -2.50 -24.18
CA VAL A 123 -0.69 -3.22 -24.92
C VAL A 123 -0.58 -4.72 -24.66
N PHE A 124 0.63 -5.27 -24.78
CA PHE A 124 0.86 -6.68 -24.47
C PHE A 124 0.47 -7.03 -23.03
N SER A 125 0.86 -6.20 -22.04
CA SER A 125 0.50 -6.40 -20.63
C SER A 125 -1.00 -6.48 -20.43
N ALA A 126 -1.78 -5.58 -21.05
CA ALA A 126 -3.23 -5.56 -20.93
C ALA A 126 -3.85 -6.87 -21.45
N VAL A 127 -3.45 -7.27 -22.64
CA VAL A 127 -3.91 -8.52 -23.28
C VAL A 127 -3.49 -9.74 -22.47
N TRP A 128 -2.22 -9.79 -22.08
CA TRP A 128 -1.66 -10.89 -21.31
C TRP A 128 -2.33 -11.08 -19.96
N ILE A 129 -2.53 -10.00 -19.20
CA ILE A 129 -3.19 -10.03 -17.89
C ILE A 129 -4.63 -10.50 -18.03
N TYR A 130 -5.33 -10.08 -19.09
CA TYR A 130 -6.69 -10.55 -19.37
C TYR A 130 -6.72 -12.08 -19.55
N PHE A 131 -5.90 -12.62 -20.44
CA PHE A 131 -5.84 -14.06 -20.69
C PHE A 131 -5.32 -14.85 -19.48
N ALA A 132 -4.27 -14.36 -18.82
CA ALA A 132 -3.73 -14.97 -17.61
C ALA A 132 -4.79 -15.08 -16.50
N ASN A 133 -5.60 -14.04 -16.33
CA ASN A 133 -6.66 -14.05 -15.34
C ASN A 133 -7.84 -14.96 -15.74
N LEU A 134 -8.15 -15.05 -17.04
CA LEU A 134 -9.15 -15.97 -17.56
C LEU A 134 -8.74 -17.44 -17.28
N ILE A 135 -7.51 -17.80 -17.61
CA ILE A 135 -6.93 -19.13 -17.34
C ILE A 135 -6.96 -19.42 -15.84
N TYR A 136 -6.51 -18.45 -15.03
CA TYR A 136 -6.49 -18.61 -13.58
C TYR A 136 -7.87 -18.88 -13.00
N ARG A 137 -8.90 -18.10 -13.38
CA ARG A 137 -10.28 -18.26 -12.88
C ARG A 137 -10.91 -19.60 -13.30
N ARG A 138 -10.56 -20.08 -14.49
CA ARG A 138 -11.08 -21.35 -15.00
C ARG A 138 -10.51 -22.55 -14.24
N ILE A 139 -9.23 -22.48 -13.85
CA ILE A 139 -8.54 -23.57 -13.14
C ILE A 139 -8.79 -23.50 -11.62
N PHE A 140 -8.90 -22.30 -11.06
CA PHE A 140 -9.03 -22.07 -9.62
C PHE A 140 -10.31 -21.28 -9.29
N PRO A 141 -11.46 -21.96 -9.18
CA PRO A 141 -12.70 -21.31 -8.76
C PRO A 141 -12.58 -20.73 -7.36
N PRO A 142 -13.49 -19.79 -6.98
CA PRO A 142 -13.51 -19.17 -5.66
C PRO A 142 -13.55 -20.22 -4.53
N ARG A 143 -12.78 -19.94 -3.47
CA ARG A 143 -12.73 -20.84 -2.32
C ARG A 143 -14.00 -20.73 -1.50
N LYS A 144 -14.61 -21.86 -1.19
CA LYS A 144 -15.73 -21.96 -0.25
C LYS A 144 -15.19 -21.82 1.17
N LEU A 145 -15.65 -20.82 1.91
CA LEU A 145 -15.21 -20.51 3.27
C LEU A 145 -16.35 -20.67 4.25
N LEU A 146 -16.02 -21.15 5.45
CA LEU A 146 -16.85 -21.12 6.65
C LEU A 146 -16.45 -19.88 7.46
N LEU A 147 -17.42 -19.04 7.83
CA LEU A 147 -17.21 -17.91 8.74
C LEU A 147 -17.68 -18.30 10.14
N ILE A 148 -16.79 -18.20 11.14
CA ILE A 148 -17.12 -18.34 12.55
C ILE A 148 -16.95 -16.97 13.19
N HIS A 149 -17.97 -16.48 13.89
CA HIS A 149 -18.00 -15.15 14.45
C HIS A 149 -18.40 -15.14 15.94
N GLY A 150 -17.90 -14.11 16.64
CA GLY A 150 -18.37 -13.74 17.97
C GLY A 150 -19.52 -12.72 17.88
N ASP A 151 -19.61 -11.84 18.85
CA ASP A 151 -20.74 -10.93 19.07
C ASP A 151 -20.78 -9.75 18.07
N ARG A 152 -19.66 -9.43 17.44
CA ARG A 152 -19.58 -8.31 16.51
C ARG A 152 -20.31 -8.58 15.20
N SER A 153 -21.04 -7.57 14.68
CA SER A 153 -21.72 -7.63 13.38
C SER A 153 -20.85 -8.22 12.27
N ILE A 154 -21.42 -9.13 11.50
CA ILE A 154 -20.77 -9.82 10.37
C ILE A 154 -20.88 -9.06 9.06
N GLU A 155 -21.68 -8.00 8.98
CA GLU A 155 -21.94 -7.27 7.73
C GLU A 155 -20.67 -6.69 7.13
N ASP A 156 -19.81 -6.07 7.94
CA ASP A 156 -18.55 -5.48 7.52
C ASP A 156 -17.61 -6.52 6.87
N ILE A 157 -17.50 -7.70 7.48
CA ILE A 157 -16.63 -8.76 6.95
C ILE A 157 -17.23 -9.39 5.70
N LEU A 158 -18.53 -9.62 5.67
CA LEU A 158 -19.23 -10.12 4.49
C LEU A 158 -19.06 -9.15 3.32
N HIS A 159 -19.22 -7.85 3.53
CA HIS A 159 -18.98 -6.83 2.50
C HIS A 159 -17.52 -6.83 2.01
N LYS A 160 -16.54 -6.95 2.92
CA LYS A 160 -15.11 -7.07 2.56
C LYS A 160 -14.86 -8.30 1.68
N PHE A 161 -15.41 -9.47 2.03
CA PHE A 161 -15.29 -10.69 1.22
C PHE A 161 -16.07 -10.61 -0.09
N ALA A 162 -17.25 -9.98 -0.09
CA ALA A 162 -18.06 -9.76 -1.28
C ALA A 162 -17.34 -8.89 -2.33
N SER A 163 -16.44 -7.99 -1.92
CA SER A 163 -15.59 -7.23 -2.85
C SER A 163 -14.59 -8.09 -3.64
N ARG A 164 -14.39 -9.36 -3.21
CA ARG A 164 -13.47 -10.33 -3.79
C ARG A 164 -14.15 -11.70 -4.05
N LYS A 165 -15.38 -11.66 -4.57
CA LYS A 165 -16.13 -12.88 -5.00
C LYS A 165 -15.37 -13.73 -6.04
N ASP A 166 -14.45 -13.10 -6.76
CA ASP A 166 -13.55 -13.79 -7.69
C ASP A 166 -12.63 -14.79 -6.99
N LYS A 167 -12.42 -14.68 -5.69
CA LYS A 167 -11.44 -15.44 -4.91
C LYS A 167 -12.03 -16.20 -3.72
N TYR A 168 -13.04 -15.61 -3.08
CA TYR A 168 -13.65 -16.10 -1.84
C TYR A 168 -15.16 -16.15 -1.95
N ASN A 169 -15.75 -17.22 -1.42
CA ASN A 169 -17.19 -17.38 -1.28
C ASN A 169 -17.49 -17.88 0.12
N ILE A 170 -18.08 -17.05 0.99
CA ILE A 170 -18.57 -17.49 2.30
C ILE A 170 -19.86 -18.26 2.06
N VAL A 171 -19.85 -19.54 2.41
CA VAL A 171 -20.96 -20.47 2.15
C VAL A 171 -21.85 -20.58 3.39
N LYS A 172 -21.25 -20.52 4.59
CA LYS A 172 -21.95 -20.65 5.86
C LYS A 172 -21.32 -19.75 6.92
N CYS A 173 -22.17 -19.20 7.79
CA CYS A 173 -21.78 -18.45 8.97
C CYS A 173 -22.28 -19.20 10.20
N LEU A 174 -21.45 -19.28 11.25
CA LEU A 174 -21.76 -19.89 12.53
C LEU A 174 -21.36 -18.96 13.65
N GLY A 175 -22.25 -18.80 14.64
CA GLY A 175 -21.97 -18.10 15.89
C GLY A 175 -21.24 -19.01 16.87
N LEU A 176 -20.55 -18.43 17.85
CA LEU A 176 -19.94 -19.19 18.95
C LEU A 176 -20.96 -19.87 19.83
N GLU A 177 -22.21 -19.43 19.81
CA GLU A 177 -23.33 -19.96 20.60
C GLU A 177 -23.70 -21.40 20.21
N GLU A 178 -23.38 -21.85 19.02
CA GLU A 178 -23.66 -23.21 18.52
C GLU A 178 -22.86 -24.30 19.25
N GLY A 179 -21.87 -23.93 20.06
CA GLY A 179 -21.05 -24.83 20.85
C GLY A 179 -19.84 -25.39 20.10
N ALA A 180 -18.81 -25.78 20.85
CA ALA A 180 -17.53 -26.18 20.29
C ALA A 180 -17.59 -27.42 19.40
N GLU A 181 -18.42 -28.42 19.79
CA GLU A 181 -18.57 -29.66 19.04
C GLU A 181 -19.19 -29.42 17.66
N ALA A 182 -20.26 -28.64 17.58
CA ALA A 182 -20.90 -28.30 16.31
C ALA A 182 -19.97 -27.53 15.39
N LEU A 183 -19.11 -26.63 15.94
CA LEU A 183 -18.10 -25.91 15.20
C LEU A 183 -17.03 -26.85 14.62
N PHE A 184 -16.56 -27.83 15.40
CA PHE A 184 -15.54 -28.78 14.93
C PHE A 184 -16.10 -29.71 13.84
N ASP A 185 -17.30 -30.23 14.01
CA ASP A 185 -17.98 -31.09 13.03
C ASP A 185 -18.20 -30.34 11.70
N GLU A 186 -18.59 -29.06 11.77
CA GLU A 186 -18.79 -28.26 10.57
C GLU A 186 -17.47 -27.98 9.85
N MET A 187 -16.39 -27.71 10.59
CA MET A 187 -15.06 -27.47 9.98
C MET A 187 -14.53 -28.68 9.19
N GLU A 188 -14.93 -29.90 9.55
CA GLU A 188 -14.51 -31.14 8.85
C GLU A 188 -15.24 -31.37 7.52
N LYS A 189 -16.35 -30.69 7.25
CA LYS A 189 -17.14 -30.85 6.01
C LYS A 189 -16.42 -30.41 4.72
N GLY A 190 -15.12 -30.12 4.78
CA GLY A 190 -14.30 -29.94 3.59
C GLY A 190 -14.35 -28.55 2.96
N TYR A 191 -14.56 -27.50 3.76
CA TYR A 191 -14.41 -26.13 3.31
C TYR A 191 -12.98 -25.83 2.85
N GLY A 192 -12.82 -24.89 1.92
CA GLY A 192 -11.50 -24.42 1.43
C GLY A 192 -10.73 -23.59 2.47
N GLY A 193 -11.35 -23.26 3.60
CA GLY A 193 -10.77 -22.57 4.75
C GLY A 193 -11.84 -22.05 5.70
N VAL A 194 -11.40 -21.68 6.91
CA VAL A 194 -12.22 -21.13 7.99
C VAL A 194 -11.78 -19.68 8.24
N VAL A 195 -12.74 -18.79 8.40
CA VAL A 195 -12.51 -17.38 8.77
C VAL A 195 -12.95 -17.20 10.22
N LEU A 196 -12.06 -16.70 11.06
CA LEU A 196 -12.36 -16.37 12.46
C LEU A 196 -12.52 -14.87 12.60
N TRP A 197 -13.74 -14.42 12.93
CA TRP A 197 -14.10 -13.03 13.06
C TRP A 197 -14.49 -12.71 14.50
N ASP A 198 -13.77 -11.80 15.12
CA ASP A 198 -14.02 -11.26 16.46
C ASP A 198 -14.23 -12.32 17.56
N ILE A 199 -13.38 -13.34 17.58
CA ILE A 199 -13.48 -14.45 18.54
C ILE A 199 -12.62 -14.14 19.77
N PRO A 200 -13.12 -14.42 21.01
CA PRO A 200 -12.34 -14.33 22.24
C PRO A 200 -11.04 -15.14 22.15
N THR A 201 -9.94 -14.62 22.69
CA THR A 201 -8.60 -15.17 22.49
C THR A 201 -8.47 -16.65 22.93
N ALA A 202 -9.12 -17.03 24.03
CA ALA A 202 -9.07 -18.40 24.54
C ALA A 202 -9.71 -19.40 23.55
N VAL A 203 -10.89 -19.06 23.01
CA VAL A 203 -11.60 -19.87 22.00
C VAL A 203 -10.86 -19.89 20.70
N ARG A 204 -10.40 -18.71 20.24
CA ARG A 204 -9.58 -18.56 19.02
C ARG A 204 -8.37 -19.48 19.03
N ASN A 205 -7.65 -19.55 20.15
CA ASN A 205 -6.47 -20.40 20.28
C ASN A 205 -6.82 -21.90 20.23
N LYS A 206 -7.97 -22.31 20.77
CA LYS A 206 -8.46 -23.70 20.62
C LYS A 206 -8.79 -24.03 19.17
N LEU A 207 -9.55 -23.16 18.48
CA LEU A 207 -9.90 -23.33 17.08
C LEU A 207 -8.66 -23.32 16.17
N LEU A 208 -7.69 -22.44 16.46
CA LEU A 208 -6.42 -22.37 15.72
C LEU A 208 -5.64 -23.69 15.82
N LYS A 209 -5.47 -24.22 17.04
CA LYS A 209 -4.79 -25.51 17.28
C LYS A 209 -5.51 -26.66 16.56
N TYR A 210 -6.83 -26.69 16.61
CA TYR A 210 -7.64 -27.69 15.92
C TYR A 210 -7.46 -27.61 14.41
N CYS A 211 -7.60 -26.44 13.80
CA CYS A 211 -7.39 -26.26 12.36
C CYS A 211 -5.96 -26.63 11.95
N TYR A 212 -4.96 -26.29 12.76
CA TYR A 212 -3.56 -26.61 12.48
C TYR A 212 -3.32 -28.12 12.47
N SER A 213 -3.85 -28.86 13.50
CA SER A 213 -3.70 -30.30 13.59
C SER A 213 -4.37 -31.04 12.42
N ARG A 214 -5.47 -30.51 11.88
CA ARG A 214 -6.21 -31.08 10.75
C ARG A 214 -5.77 -30.50 9.38
N SER A 215 -4.73 -29.67 9.35
CA SER A 215 -4.27 -28.98 8.12
C SER A 215 -5.37 -28.18 7.41
N ILE A 216 -6.34 -27.65 8.18
CA ILE A 216 -7.41 -26.77 7.71
C ILE A 216 -6.83 -25.36 7.60
N ARG A 217 -7.07 -24.70 6.46
CA ARG A 217 -6.64 -23.31 6.26
C ARG A 217 -7.48 -22.38 7.10
N ILE A 218 -6.81 -21.46 7.81
CA ILE A 218 -7.45 -20.48 8.68
C ILE A 218 -7.13 -19.05 8.22
N TYR A 219 -8.12 -18.18 8.27
CA TYR A 219 -8.01 -16.75 8.09
C TYR A 219 -8.45 -16.10 9.41
N LEU A 220 -7.52 -15.52 10.13
CA LEU A 220 -7.83 -14.84 11.39
C LEU A 220 -7.49 -13.35 11.32
N MET A 221 -8.31 -12.53 11.96
CA MET A 221 -8.02 -11.12 12.15
C MET A 221 -7.09 -10.97 13.35
N PRO A 222 -5.88 -10.40 13.14
CA PRO A 222 -4.96 -10.20 14.25
C PRO A 222 -5.54 -9.17 15.23
N LYS A 223 -5.37 -9.41 16.51
CA LYS A 223 -5.56 -8.42 17.58
C LYS A 223 -4.25 -7.62 17.76
N ILE A 224 -4.29 -6.50 18.47
CA ILE A 224 -3.09 -5.66 18.70
C ILE A 224 -1.92 -6.47 19.29
N PRO A 225 -2.11 -7.32 20.32
CA PRO A 225 -1.03 -8.15 20.84
C PRO A 225 -0.41 -9.09 19.78
N ASP A 226 -1.22 -9.64 18.86
CA ASP A 226 -0.70 -10.52 17.79
C ASP A 226 0.23 -9.75 16.84
N VAL A 227 -0.08 -8.47 16.57
CA VAL A 227 0.76 -7.61 15.71
C VAL A 227 2.10 -7.31 16.40
N ILE A 228 2.07 -7.02 17.71
CA ILE A 228 3.27 -6.74 18.52
C ILE A 228 4.15 -7.99 18.59
N ILE A 229 3.57 -9.15 18.92
CA ILE A 229 4.30 -10.42 19.00
C ILE A 229 4.93 -10.80 17.65
N LYS A 230 4.24 -10.54 16.55
CA LYS A 230 4.76 -10.83 15.21
C LYS A 230 6.02 -10.01 14.87
N GLY A 231 6.17 -8.82 15.43
CA GLY A 231 7.34 -7.96 15.27
C GLY A 231 8.47 -8.26 16.25
N SER A 232 8.25 -9.14 17.24
CA SER A 232 9.22 -9.47 18.28
C SER A 232 10.42 -10.26 17.70
N GLU A 233 11.59 -10.03 18.28
CA GLU A 233 12.81 -10.76 17.94
C GLU A 233 12.82 -12.12 18.66
N GLN A 234 13.08 -13.17 17.91
CA GLN A 234 13.21 -14.50 18.49
C GLN A 234 14.62 -14.69 19.05
N LEU A 235 14.69 -14.87 20.36
CA LEU A 235 15.92 -15.20 21.07
C LEU A 235 15.90 -16.68 21.49
N HIS A 236 17.06 -17.28 21.53
CA HIS A 236 17.27 -18.61 22.11
C HIS A 236 18.06 -18.43 23.38
N LEU A 237 17.41 -18.58 24.52
CA LEU A 237 18.04 -18.60 25.83
C LEU A 237 18.00 -20.03 26.31
N PHE A 238 19.20 -20.62 26.42
CA PHE A 238 19.39 -22.05 26.70
C PHE A 238 18.69 -22.90 25.62
N ASP A 239 17.72 -23.70 25.97
CA ASP A 239 16.91 -24.57 25.10
C ASP A 239 15.47 -24.03 24.89
N THR A 240 15.21 -22.84 25.42
CA THR A 240 13.86 -22.23 25.37
C THR A 240 13.81 -21.07 24.39
N PRO A 241 12.89 -21.10 23.40
CA PRO A 241 12.65 -19.95 22.52
C PRO A 241 11.90 -18.86 23.28
N ILE A 242 12.46 -17.64 23.29
CA ILE A 242 11.89 -16.47 23.93
C ILE A 242 11.63 -15.39 22.88
N LEU A 243 10.54 -14.66 23.01
CA LEU A 243 10.22 -13.52 22.17
C LEU A 243 10.51 -12.21 22.90
N LEU A 244 11.43 -11.43 22.36
CA LEU A 244 11.78 -10.11 22.87
C LEU A 244 11.03 -9.02 22.11
N THR A 245 10.21 -8.28 22.82
CA THR A 245 9.59 -7.05 22.30
C THR A 245 10.43 -5.86 22.77
N ARG A 246 10.93 -5.04 21.83
CA ARG A 246 11.80 -3.91 22.15
C ARG A 246 11.00 -2.69 22.60
N GLU A 247 11.58 -1.89 23.52
CA GLU A 247 11.00 -0.62 23.98
C GLU A 247 10.90 0.42 22.85
N SER A 248 11.97 0.53 22.06
CA SER A 248 12.04 1.52 20.98
C SER A 248 11.68 0.89 19.63
N ALA A 249 10.75 1.53 18.94
CA ALA A 249 10.31 1.11 17.62
C ALA A 249 11.43 1.05 16.55
N LEU A 250 12.45 1.93 16.66
CA LEU A 250 13.60 2.00 15.75
C LEU A 250 14.90 2.08 16.54
N THR A 251 15.93 1.37 16.07
CA THR A 251 17.30 1.53 16.58
C THR A 251 17.88 2.90 16.21
N VAL A 252 19.00 3.27 16.83
CA VAL A 252 19.66 4.56 16.55
C VAL A 252 20.12 4.62 15.09
N GLU A 253 20.71 3.54 14.60
CA GLU A 253 21.19 3.41 13.21
C GLU A 253 20.04 3.55 12.23
N GLN A 254 18.93 2.87 12.49
CA GLN A 254 17.71 2.96 11.66
C GLN A 254 17.17 4.40 11.61
N ARG A 255 17.19 5.12 12.74
CA ARG A 255 16.78 6.52 12.80
C ARG A 255 17.67 7.45 11.99
N ILE A 256 18.99 7.22 12.03
CA ILE A 256 19.96 8.01 11.26
C ILE A 256 19.77 7.76 9.76
N ILE A 257 19.76 6.49 9.33
CA ILE A 257 19.57 6.12 7.91
C ILE A 257 18.25 6.71 7.39
N LYS A 258 17.16 6.52 8.16
CA LYS A 258 15.84 7.09 7.81
C LYS A 258 15.91 8.60 7.66
N ARG A 259 16.60 9.30 8.55
CA ARG A 259 16.75 10.77 8.50
C ARG A 259 17.55 11.21 7.27
N CYS A 260 18.62 10.51 6.92
CA CYS A 260 19.38 10.78 5.70
C CYS A 260 18.50 10.62 4.45
N ILE A 261 17.72 9.54 4.35
CA ILE A 261 16.78 9.31 3.25
C ILE A 261 15.73 10.44 3.20
N ASP A 262 15.14 10.81 4.34
CA ASP A 262 14.17 11.89 4.43
C ASP A 262 14.74 13.21 3.89
N ILE A 263 15.95 13.57 4.26
CA ILE A 263 16.61 14.82 3.82
C ILE A 263 16.88 14.77 2.30
N VAL A 264 17.56 13.71 1.84
CA VAL A 264 17.95 13.58 0.43
C VAL A 264 16.74 13.58 -0.47
N CYS A 265 15.75 12.73 -0.18
CA CYS A 265 14.53 12.64 -0.99
C CYS A 265 13.71 13.95 -0.95
N SER A 266 13.63 14.63 0.21
CA SER A 266 12.91 15.89 0.29
C SER A 266 13.58 17.00 -0.52
N LEU A 267 14.90 17.10 -0.50
CA LEU A 267 15.64 18.07 -1.30
C LEU A 267 15.44 17.83 -2.81
N ILE A 268 15.59 16.59 -3.25
CA ILE A 268 15.38 16.22 -4.65
C ILE A 268 13.95 16.54 -5.08
N LEU A 269 12.96 16.11 -4.30
CA LEU A 269 11.57 16.34 -4.64
C LEU A 269 11.17 17.82 -4.55
N LEU A 270 11.73 18.61 -3.63
CA LEU A 270 11.50 20.05 -3.60
C LEU A 270 12.00 20.74 -4.85
N VAL A 271 13.20 20.38 -5.35
CA VAL A 271 13.73 20.94 -6.59
C VAL A 271 12.82 20.58 -7.77
N ILE A 272 12.43 19.30 -7.89
CA ILE A 272 11.56 18.84 -9.00
C ILE A 272 10.15 19.44 -8.89
N ALA A 273 9.61 19.55 -7.69
CA ALA A 273 8.25 20.05 -7.45
C ALA A 273 8.15 21.58 -7.42
N SER A 274 9.27 22.31 -7.26
CA SER A 274 9.28 23.77 -7.09
C SER A 274 8.53 24.53 -8.19
N PRO A 275 8.67 24.22 -9.51
CA PRO A 275 7.90 24.94 -10.53
C PRO A 275 6.40 24.70 -10.41
N PHE A 276 5.97 23.47 -10.08
CA PHE A 276 4.55 23.13 -9.88
C PHE A 276 4.01 23.82 -8.61
N MET A 277 4.82 23.86 -7.55
CA MET A 277 4.46 24.55 -6.30
C MET A 277 4.31 26.07 -6.53
N LEU A 278 5.20 26.69 -7.30
CA LEU A 278 5.14 28.10 -7.65
C LEU A 278 3.87 28.43 -8.46
N VAL A 279 3.60 27.65 -9.51
CA VAL A 279 2.39 27.84 -10.33
C VAL A 279 1.13 27.68 -9.47
N THR A 280 1.07 26.64 -8.62
CA THR A 280 -0.05 26.43 -7.71
C THR A 280 -0.22 27.60 -6.74
N ALA A 281 0.87 28.12 -6.18
CA ALA A 281 0.85 29.26 -5.28
C ALA A 281 0.28 30.53 -5.94
N ILE A 282 0.70 30.80 -7.18
CA ILE A 282 0.21 31.93 -7.99
C ILE A 282 -1.29 31.77 -8.26
N ILE A 283 -1.73 30.59 -8.70
CA ILE A 283 -3.14 30.32 -9.02
C ILE A 283 -4.02 30.52 -7.77
N ILE A 284 -3.63 29.97 -6.60
CA ILE A 284 -4.38 30.14 -5.35
C ILE A 284 -4.44 31.64 -4.96
N LYS A 285 -3.32 32.36 -5.11
CA LYS A 285 -3.27 33.79 -4.76
C LYS A 285 -4.14 34.65 -5.67
N LEU A 286 -4.19 34.36 -6.97
CA LEU A 286 -5.00 35.07 -7.94
C LEU A 286 -6.49 34.77 -7.82
N TYR A 287 -6.85 33.59 -7.29
CA TYR A 287 -8.25 33.14 -7.22
C TYR A 287 -9.08 33.96 -6.23
N ASP A 288 -8.56 34.23 -5.02
CA ASP A 288 -9.32 34.91 -3.96
C ASP A 288 -8.46 35.83 -3.06
N GLY A 289 -7.19 36.09 -3.43
CA GLY A 289 -6.29 36.99 -2.70
C GLY A 289 -5.82 36.47 -1.34
N GLY A 290 -6.36 35.37 -0.82
CA GLY A 290 -6.09 34.86 0.51
C GLY A 290 -4.71 34.20 0.68
N PRO A 291 -4.43 33.59 1.83
CA PRO A 291 -3.15 32.90 2.09
C PRO A 291 -2.99 31.67 1.21
N VAL A 292 -1.79 31.49 0.66
CA VAL A 292 -1.46 30.36 -0.23
C VAL A 292 -1.34 29.06 0.57
N LEU A 293 -0.73 29.12 1.76
CA LEU A 293 -0.51 27.99 2.64
C LEU A 293 -1.54 27.97 3.77
N TYR A 294 -2.01 26.78 4.06
CA TYR A 294 -2.82 26.45 5.21
C TYR A 294 -1.96 25.70 6.23
N LYS A 295 -2.10 26.07 7.49
CA LYS A 295 -1.40 25.43 8.62
C LYS A 295 -2.43 24.80 9.55
N GLN A 296 -2.16 23.58 9.98
CA GLN A 296 -3.01 22.86 10.92
C GLN A 296 -2.16 22.11 11.93
N ILE A 297 -2.55 22.17 13.21
CA ILE A 297 -1.85 21.44 14.26
C ILE A 297 -2.12 19.95 14.12
N ARG A 298 -1.05 19.16 14.20
CA ARG A 298 -1.04 17.71 14.12
C ARG A 298 -0.04 17.13 15.11
N CYS A 299 -0.20 15.86 15.46
CA CYS A 299 0.72 15.16 16.35
C CYS A 299 1.73 14.31 15.58
N THR A 300 2.95 14.28 16.07
CA THR A 300 4.05 13.44 15.59
C THR A 300 4.59 12.55 16.71
N ARG A 301 5.84 12.09 16.61
CA ARG A 301 6.47 11.21 17.58
C ARG A 301 6.38 11.72 19.02
N GLY A 302 5.95 10.85 19.94
CA GLY A 302 5.78 11.15 21.36
C GLY A 302 4.65 12.12 21.66
N GLY A 303 3.67 12.24 20.74
CA GLY A 303 2.53 13.16 20.90
C GLY A 303 2.89 14.63 20.68
N LYS A 304 4.11 14.97 20.23
CA LYS A 304 4.53 16.36 20.00
C LYS A 304 3.68 16.98 18.90
N GLU A 305 3.19 18.18 19.14
CA GLU A 305 2.44 18.95 18.16
C GLU A 305 3.38 19.67 17.19
N PHE A 306 2.94 19.79 15.94
CA PHE A 306 3.60 20.57 14.89
C PHE A 306 2.56 21.11 13.90
N ALA A 307 2.90 22.19 13.21
CA ALA A 307 2.06 22.77 12.18
C ALA A 307 2.33 22.11 10.82
N ILE A 308 1.43 21.23 10.37
CA ILE A 308 1.52 20.65 9.03
C ILE A 308 1.23 21.73 7.98
N LEU A 309 2.04 21.78 6.93
CA LEU A 309 1.92 22.73 5.82
C LEU A 309 1.19 22.08 4.65
N LYS A 310 0.18 22.77 4.11
CA LYS A 310 -0.54 22.36 2.90
C LYS A 310 -0.84 23.58 2.04
N PHE A 311 -1.01 23.39 0.73
CA PHE A 311 -1.69 24.40 -0.07
C PHE A 311 -3.15 24.49 0.34
N ARG A 312 -3.66 25.70 0.39
CA ARG A 312 -5.07 25.94 0.70
C ARG A 312 -5.96 25.44 -0.44
N SER A 313 -6.81 24.50 -0.10
CA SER A 313 -7.76 23.88 -1.02
C SER A 313 -9.23 24.20 -0.70
N MET A 314 -9.48 24.87 0.43
CA MET A 314 -10.79 25.28 0.90
C MET A 314 -10.88 26.80 1.00
N ARG A 315 -12.12 27.33 1.09
CA ARG A 315 -12.37 28.76 1.33
C ARG A 315 -11.74 29.22 2.65
N VAL A 316 -11.42 30.51 2.78
CA VAL A 316 -10.78 31.07 3.97
C VAL A 316 -11.62 30.89 5.24
N ASP A 317 -12.93 30.80 5.08
CA ASP A 317 -13.91 30.67 6.16
C ASP A 317 -14.38 29.24 6.42
N ALA A 318 -13.72 28.24 5.84
CA ALA A 318 -14.16 26.83 5.86
C ALA A 318 -14.21 26.20 7.27
N GLU A 319 -13.50 26.72 8.26
CA GLU A 319 -13.46 26.21 9.64
C GLU A 319 -13.81 27.30 10.68
N LYS A 320 -14.64 28.31 10.31
CA LYS A 320 -15.07 29.37 11.25
C LYS A 320 -15.81 28.82 12.48
N ASP A 321 -16.47 27.67 12.34
CA ASP A 321 -17.23 27.03 13.42
C ASP A 321 -16.35 26.33 14.45
N GLY A 322 -15.03 26.27 14.25
CA GLY A 322 -14.07 25.63 15.18
C GLY A 322 -14.19 24.12 15.30
N VAL A 323 -15.14 23.48 14.57
CA VAL A 323 -15.36 22.05 14.66
C VAL A 323 -14.48 21.28 13.67
N ALA A 324 -13.69 20.34 14.18
CA ALA A 324 -12.83 19.47 13.39
C ALA A 324 -13.67 18.42 12.63
N ARG A 325 -14.03 18.70 11.38
CA ARG A 325 -14.79 17.78 10.52
C ARG A 325 -13.91 17.17 9.44
N LEU A 326 -14.13 15.89 9.14
CA LEU A 326 -13.57 15.25 7.95
C LEU A 326 -14.23 15.81 6.68
N ALA A 327 -13.47 15.89 5.58
CA ALA A 327 -14.02 16.35 4.31
C ALA A 327 -14.99 15.30 3.72
N ALA A 328 -16.22 15.69 3.44
CA ALA A 328 -17.21 14.87 2.76
C ALA A 328 -16.89 14.73 1.26
N LYS A 329 -17.54 13.77 0.58
CA LYS A 329 -17.30 13.47 -0.84
C LYS A 329 -17.57 14.67 -1.77
N ASN A 330 -18.56 15.51 -1.45
CA ASN A 330 -18.92 16.74 -2.18
C ASN A 330 -18.91 17.98 -1.28
N ASP A 331 -17.85 18.15 -0.50
CA ASP A 331 -17.76 19.24 0.46
C ASP A 331 -17.77 20.60 -0.24
N SER A 332 -18.80 21.41 0.03
CA SER A 332 -18.99 22.74 -0.55
C SER A 332 -17.92 23.77 -0.17
N ARG A 333 -17.13 23.47 0.88
CA ARG A 333 -16.01 24.30 1.34
C ARG A 333 -14.81 24.23 0.40
N ILE A 334 -14.74 23.18 -0.46
CA ILE A 334 -13.60 22.97 -1.37
C ILE A 334 -13.75 23.87 -2.59
N THR A 335 -12.73 24.68 -2.89
CA THR A 335 -12.70 25.50 -4.11
C THR A 335 -12.55 24.66 -5.38
N PRO A 336 -12.96 25.15 -6.56
CA PRO A 336 -12.73 24.41 -7.82
C PRO A 336 -11.24 24.06 -8.04
N ILE A 337 -10.34 25.00 -7.77
CA ILE A 337 -8.89 24.81 -7.82
C ILE A 337 -8.47 23.79 -6.76
N GLY A 338 -9.02 23.91 -5.55
CA GLY A 338 -8.79 23.00 -4.44
C GLY A 338 -9.16 21.55 -4.78
N ARG A 339 -10.24 21.34 -5.54
CA ARG A 339 -10.64 20.01 -6.01
C ARG A 339 -9.58 19.38 -6.92
N PHE A 340 -9.02 20.17 -7.85
CA PHE A 340 -7.97 19.69 -8.72
C PHE A 340 -6.68 19.37 -7.94
N ILE A 341 -6.15 20.30 -7.13
CA ILE A 341 -4.88 20.09 -6.41
C ILE A 341 -4.97 18.93 -5.40
N ARG A 342 -6.14 18.69 -4.79
CA ARG A 342 -6.38 17.52 -3.93
C ARG A 342 -6.44 16.21 -4.72
N ALA A 343 -7.06 16.21 -5.90
CA ALA A 343 -7.14 15.02 -6.75
C ALA A 343 -5.74 14.53 -7.18
N VAL A 344 -4.81 15.46 -7.45
CA VAL A 344 -3.43 15.14 -7.84
C VAL A 344 -2.43 15.20 -6.67
N ARG A 345 -2.90 15.42 -5.43
CA ARG A 345 -2.10 15.51 -4.19
C ARG A 345 -1.03 16.61 -4.19
N ILE A 346 -1.13 17.60 -5.02
CA ILE A 346 -0.24 18.78 -5.03
C ILE A 346 -0.38 19.58 -3.73
N ASP A 347 -1.58 19.56 -3.11
CA ASP A 347 -1.84 20.24 -1.84
C ASP A 347 -0.95 19.74 -0.69
N GLU A 348 -0.41 18.55 -0.75
CA GLU A 348 0.46 17.97 0.27
C GLU A 348 1.96 18.23 0.03
N LEU A 349 2.38 18.78 -1.12
CA LEU A 349 3.79 19.06 -1.44
C LEU A 349 4.50 19.98 -0.42
N PRO A 350 3.88 21.02 0.18
CA PRO A 350 4.53 21.84 1.19
C PRO A 350 4.98 21.06 2.44
N GLN A 351 4.45 19.86 2.70
CA GLN A 351 4.89 18.99 3.79
C GLN A 351 6.34 18.51 3.63
N LEU A 352 6.93 18.57 2.43
CA LEU A 352 8.36 18.33 2.24
C LEU A 352 9.21 19.27 3.11
N ILE A 353 8.74 20.48 3.39
CA ILE A 353 9.39 21.43 4.32
C ILE A 353 9.31 20.92 5.76
N ASN A 354 8.18 20.35 6.19
CA ASN A 354 8.05 19.74 7.52
C ASN A 354 9.00 18.52 7.66
N ILE A 355 9.17 17.74 6.58
CA ILE A 355 10.12 16.63 6.59
C ILE A 355 11.56 17.14 6.73
N LEU A 356 11.96 18.19 5.99
CA LEU A 356 13.29 18.80 6.11
C LEU A 356 13.54 19.38 7.50
N LYS A 357 12.55 19.98 8.12
CA LYS A 357 12.63 20.46 9.52
C LYS A 357 12.75 19.30 10.52
N GLY A 358 12.36 18.08 10.13
CA GLY A 358 12.41 16.90 10.99
C GLY A 358 11.17 16.70 11.86
N GLU A 359 10.11 17.44 11.59
CA GLU A 359 8.80 17.31 12.25
C GLU A 359 8.08 16.05 11.77
N MET A 360 8.28 15.69 10.49
CA MET A 360 7.74 14.51 9.82
C MET A 360 8.84 13.66 9.16
N SER A 361 8.43 12.52 8.61
CA SER A 361 9.20 11.64 7.73
C SER A 361 8.42 11.38 6.43
N PHE A 362 9.07 10.83 5.40
CA PHE A 362 8.34 10.36 4.21
C PHE A 362 7.36 9.27 4.56
N ILE A 363 7.82 8.27 5.29
CA ILE A 363 7.02 7.11 5.68
C ILE A 363 6.80 7.08 7.17
N GLY A 364 5.55 6.91 7.57
CA GLY A 364 5.12 6.80 8.96
C GLY A 364 3.60 6.82 9.08
N PRO A 365 3.06 6.67 10.28
CA PRO A 365 1.63 6.86 10.54
C PRO A 365 1.17 8.24 10.12
N ARG A 366 0.01 8.34 9.48
CA ARG A 366 -0.54 9.64 9.08
C ARG A 366 -0.80 10.52 10.31
N PRO A 367 -0.32 11.79 10.33
CA PRO A 367 -0.54 12.67 11.48
C PRO A 367 -2.02 13.02 11.66
N GLU A 368 -2.53 12.83 12.88
CA GLU A 368 -3.90 13.18 13.24
C GLU A 368 -3.95 14.47 14.05
N ARG A 369 -5.14 15.09 14.15
CA ARG A 369 -5.41 16.24 15.00
C ARG A 369 -5.37 15.84 16.48
N PRO A 370 -4.87 16.69 17.40
CA PRO A 370 -4.86 16.40 18.84
C PRO A 370 -6.27 16.02 19.37
N GLU A 371 -7.30 16.75 18.93
CA GLU A 371 -8.69 16.53 19.37
C GLU A 371 -9.21 15.15 18.94
N ILE A 372 -8.87 14.71 17.72
CA ILE A 372 -9.27 13.39 17.21
C ILE A 372 -8.51 12.28 17.95
N ILE A 373 -7.23 12.51 18.26
CA ILE A 373 -6.44 11.55 19.04
C ILE A 373 -7.04 11.41 20.44
N ALA A 374 -7.41 12.52 21.08
CA ALA A 374 -8.03 12.48 22.41
C ALA A 374 -9.31 11.64 22.43
N GLN A 375 -10.21 11.83 21.45
CA GLN A 375 -11.41 11.02 21.31
C GLN A 375 -11.10 9.51 21.15
N TYR A 376 -10.09 9.17 20.32
CA TYR A 376 -9.72 7.77 20.13
C TYR A 376 -9.08 7.15 21.37
N LEU A 377 -8.34 7.93 22.16
CA LEU A 377 -7.71 7.44 23.39
C LEU A 377 -8.72 7.10 24.49
N GLU A 378 -9.89 7.75 24.53
CA GLU A 378 -10.97 7.43 25.47
C GLU A 378 -11.49 6.01 25.27
N GLU A 379 -11.66 5.57 24.01
CA GLU A 379 -12.16 4.23 23.70
C GLU A 379 -11.04 3.18 23.49
N MET A 380 -9.86 3.62 23.07
CA MET A 380 -8.74 2.77 22.67
C MET A 380 -7.40 3.40 23.07
N PRO A 381 -6.95 3.17 24.33
CA PRO A 381 -5.68 3.72 24.83
C PRO A 381 -4.46 3.33 24.00
N GLU A 382 -4.51 2.17 23.34
CA GLU A 382 -3.45 1.67 22.45
C GLU A 382 -3.24 2.54 21.21
N PHE A 383 -4.17 3.47 20.90
CA PHE A 383 -4.01 4.40 19.78
C PHE A 383 -2.76 5.29 19.94
N ALA A 384 -2.29 5.51 21.17
CA ALA A 384 -1.03 6.18 21.46
C ALA A 384 0.20 5.48 20.86
N PHE A 385 0.17 4.15 20.67
CA PHE A 385 1.32 3.38 20.21
C PHE A 385 1.80 3.80 18.81
N ARG A 386 0.93 4.38 17.99
CA ARG A 386 1.29 4.89 16.67
C ARG A 386 2.28 6.08 16.72
N THR A 387 2.37 6.75 17.87
CA THR A 387 3.30 7.88 18.07
C THR A 387 4.71 7.44 18.47
N LYS A 388 5.02 6.14 18.55
CA LYS A 388 6.38 5.64 18.77
C LYS A 388 7.38 6.07 17.68
N VAL A 389 6.87 6.38 16.47
CA VAL A 389 7.66 6.88 15.33
C VAL A 389 7.16 8.23 14.87
N LYS A 390 7.95 8.93 14.02
CA LYS A 390 7.50 10.18 13.40
C LYS A 390 6.32 9.95 12.48
N ALA A 391 5.43 10.93 12.43
CA ALA A 391 4.36 10.97 11.46
C ALA A 391 4.92 11.01 10.03
N GLY A 392 4.22 10.37 9.08
CA GLY A 392 4.62 10.25 7.68
C GLY A 392 3.74 11.02 6.73
N LEU A 393 4.33 11.48 5.60
CA LEU A 393 3.60 11.97 4.43
C LEU A 393 2.80 10.83 3.80
N ALA A 394 3.41 9.67 3.69
CA ALA A 394 2.79 8.41 3.33
C ALA A 394 3.02 7.37 4.43
N GLY A 395 2.25 6.28 4.42
CA GLY A 395 2.38 5.24 5.43
C GLY A 395 1.75 3.92 5.05
N TYR A 396 2.02 2.91 5.84
CA TYR A 396 1.54 1.56 5.61
C TYR A 396 -0.01 1.51 5.56
N ALA A 397 -0.67 2.21 6.50
CA ALA A 397 -2.12 2.31 6.51
C ALA A 397 -2.69 3.03 5.29
N GLN A 398 -1.98 4.01 4.73
CA GLN A 398 -2.40 4.70 3.50
C GLN A 398 -2.19 3.83 2.25
N VAL A 399 -1.16 2.97 2.25
CA VAL A 399 -0.83 2.07 1.12
C VAL A 399 -1.75 0.85 1.08
N TYR A 400 -2.04 0.24 2.21
CA TYR A 400 -2.78 -1.02 2.31
C TYR A 400 -4.20 -0.89 2.86
N GLY A 401 -4.51 0.22 3.52
CA GLY A 401 -5.86 0.57 3.96
C GLY A 401 -6.68 1.21 2.85
N LYS A 402 -7.93 1.51 3.20
CA LYS A 402 -8.85 2.32 2.39
C LYS A 402 -9.21 3.59 3.16
N TYR A 403 -9.87 4.53 2.50
CA TYR A 403 -10.29 5.76 3.16
C TYR A 403 -11.22 5.50 4.37
N ASN A 404 -12.12 4.53 4.26
CA ASN A 404 -13.08 4.11 5.29
C ASN A 404 -12.54 3.01 6.23
N THR A 405 -11.22 2.81 6.33
CA THR A 405 -10.62 1.88 7.29
C THR A 405 -10.89 2.37 8.72
N THR A 406 -11.43 1.49 9.57
CA THR A 406 -11.74 1.82 10.96
C THR A 406 -10.49 2.26 11.73
N PRO A 407 -10.60 3.10 12.79
CA PRO A 407 -9.46 3.51 13.60
C PRO A 407 -8.68 2.32 14.17
N TYR A 408 -9.37 1.27 14.58
CA TYR A 408 -8.75 0.05 15.08
C TYR A 408 -7.95 -0.71 14.02
N ASP A 409 -8.49 -0.87 12.80
CA ASP A 409 -7.77 -1.50 11.69
C ASP A 409 -6.60 -0.62 11.21
N LYS A 410 -6.77 0.71 11.24
CA LYS A 410 -5.72 1.68 10.93
C LYS A 410 -4.56 1.58 11.92
N LEU A 411 -4.86 1.49 13.23
CA LEU A 411 -3.86 1.28 14.25
C LEU A 411 -3.07 -0.02 14.01
N LYS A 412 -3.74 -1.12 13.69
CA LYS A 412 -3.07 -2.40 13.39
C LYS A 412 -2.13 -2.30 12.19
N LEU A 413 -2.51 -1.55 11.15
CA LEU A 413 -1.66 -1.31 9.98
C LEU A 413 -0.46 -0.43 10.34
N ASP A 414 -0.66 0.62 11.14
CA ASP A 414 0.41 1.49 11.63
C ASP A 414 1.38 0.71 12.54
N LEU A 415 0.87 -0.13 13.44
CA LEU A 415 1.70 -1.02 14.27
C LEU A 415 2.45 -2.06 13.45
N THR A 416 1.81 -2.61 12.40
CA THR A 416 2.51 -3.54 11.49
C THR A 416 3.73 -2.88 10.86
N TYR A 417 3.65 -1.60 10.49
CA TYR A 417 4.78 -0.83 9.99
C TYR A 417 5.85 -0.63 11.09
N ILE A 418 5.44 -0.21 12.27
CA ILE A 418 6.32 0.10 13.40
C ILE A 418 7.13 -1.14 13.80
N GLU A 419 6.45 -2.26 13.99
CA GLU A 419 7.05 -3.50 14.47
C GLU A 419 7.87 -4.25 13.40
N SER A 420 7.55 -4.06 12.11
CA SER A 420 8.30 -4.68 11.00
C SER A 420 9.19 -3.69 10.26
N TYR A 421 9.57 -2.58 10.90
CA TYR A 421 10.36 -1.54 10.27
C TYR A 421 11.66 -2.06 9.66
N SER A 422 11.90 -1.67 8.42
CA SER A 422 13.20 -1.80 7.75
C SER A 422 13.35 -0.67 6.72
N VAL A 423 14.62 -0.31 6.42
CA VAL A 423 14.92 0.67 5.36
C VAL A 423 14.31 0.24 4.02
N TRP A 424 14.35 -1.06 3.73
CA TRP A 424 13.73 -1.62 2.52
C TRP A 424 12.20 -1.44 2.51
N LEU A 425 11.54 -1.57 3.66
CA LEU A 425 10.11 -1.32 3.78
C LEU A 425 9.77 0.15 3.48
N ASP A 426 10.58 1.11 3.96
CA ASP A 426 10.40 2.52 3.64
C ASP A 426 10.51 2.78 2.12
N ILE A 427 11.59 2.30 1.48
CA ILE A 427 11.77 2.42 0.03
C ILE A 427 10.58 1.80 -0.72
N LYS A 428 10.16 0.62 -0.31
CA LYS A 428 9.01 -0.06 -0.90
C LYS A 428 7.72 0.75 -0.76
N LEU A 429 7.45 1.32 0.40
CA LEU A 429 6.26 2.14 0.64
C LEU A 429 6.32 3.46 -0.14
N MET A 430 7.48 4.11 -0.25
CA MET A 430 7.67 5.30 -1.08
C MET A 430 7.31 5.02 -2.55
N LEU A 431 7.82 3.93 -3.11
CA LEU A 431 7.52 3.52 -4.47
C LEU A 431 6.04 3.13 -4.65
N LEU A 432 5.46 2.39 -3.70
CA LEU A 432 4.05 2.02 -3.73
C LEU A 432 3.12 3.25 -3.61
N THR A 433 3.54 4.31 -2.91
CA THR A 433 2.77 5.55 -2.81
C THR A 433 2.53 6.17 -4.17
N LEU A 434 3.50 6.14 -5.08
CA LEU A 434 3.32 6.62 -6.45
C LEU A 434 2.16 5.90 -7.16
N LYS A 435 2.03 4.58 -6.96
CA LYS A 435 0.93 3.80 -7.53
C LYS A 435 -0.44 4.21 -6.95
N ILE A 436 -0.47 4.56 -5.66
CA ILE A 436 -1.73 4.87 -4.96
C ILE A 436 -2.27 6.24 -5.36
N LEU A 437 -1.41 7.19 -5.72
CA LEU A 437 -1.84 8.50 -6.23
C LEU A 437 -2.79 8.37 -7.43
N PHE A 438 -2.72 7.28 -8.19
CA PHE A 438 -3.57 7.01 -9.34
C PHE A 438 -4.78 6.12 -9.04
N ARG A 439 -5.07 5.85 -7.75
CA ARG A 439 -6.27 5.10 -7.34
C ARG A 439 -7.36 6.06 -6.87
N PRO A 440 -8.55 6.07 -7.51
CA PRO A 440 -9.67 6.92 -7.08
C PRO A 440 -10.10 6.68 -5.63
N GLU A 441 -10.08 5.42 -5.19
CA GLU A 441 -10.47 5.00 -3.83
C GLU A 441 -9.63 5.63 -2.70
N SER A 442 -8.48 6.25 -3.02
CA SER A 442 -7.62 6.92 -2.03
C SER A 442 -8.01 8.38 -1.77
N THR A 443 -8.89 8.95 -2.58
CA THR A 443 -9.31 10.37 -2.55
C THR A 443 -10.79 10.57 -2.25
N GLU A 444 -11.58 9.48 -2.18
CA GLU A 444 -12.99 9.56 -1.83
C GLU A 444 -13.16 10.09 -0.40
N GLY A 445 -14.07 11.09 -0.21
CA GLY A 445 -14.45 11.59 1.12
C GLY A 445 -15.31 10.59 1.90
N VAL A 446 -15.57 10.87 3.18
CA VAL A 446 -16.54 10.12 4.00
C VAL A 446 -17.97 10.46 3.59
N ASP A 447 -18.91 9.56 3.90
CA ASP A 447 -20.34 9.83 3.76
C ASP A 447 -20.75 11.02 4.64
N GLU A 448 -21.73 11.82 4.18
CA GLU A 448 -22.13 13.08 4.83
C GLU A 448 -22.55 12.91 6.30
N LYS A 449 -23.04 11.72 6.67
CA LYS A 449 -23.45 11.40 8.05
C LYS A 449 -22.26 11.03 8.96
N GLN A 450 -21.06 10.85 8.43
CA GLN A 450 -19.88 10.40 9.19
C GLN A 450 -18.99 11.61 9.55
N ILE A 451 -19.20 12.20 10.71
CA ILE A 451 -18.43 13.37 11.19
C ILE A 451 -17.03 12.96 11.65
N THR A 452 -16.91 11.77 12.27
CA THR A 452 -15.64 11.17 12.70
C THR A 452 -15.37 9.87 11.96
N ALA A 453 -14.14 9.34 12.05
CA ALA A 453 -13.81 8.04 11.47
C ALA A 453 -14.45 6.85 12.25
N MET A 454 -15.10 7.11 13.38
CA MET A 454 -15.94 6.16 14.06
C MET A 454 -17.32 6.14 13.40
N LYS A 455 -17.83 4.94 13.10
CA LYS A 455 -19.26 4.79 12.89
C LYS A 455 -19.93 5.08 14.24
N GLN A 456 -20.80 6.08 14.30
CA GLN A 456 -21.84 6.06 15.32
C GLN A 456 -22.64 4.80 15.03
N ASP A 457 -22.59 3.83 15.93
CA ASP A 457 -23.61 2.79 15.97
C ASP A 457 -24.94 3.54 16.00
N ALA A 458 -25.79 3.27 15.02
CA ALA A 458 -27.12 3.83 14.99
C ALA A 458 -27.75 3.49 16.36
N GLN A 459 -27.93 4.52 17.20
CA GLN A 459 -28.92 4.41 18.26
C GLN A 459 -30.21 4.10 17.49
N GLU A 460 -30.70 2.89 17.64
CA GLU A 460 -32.08 2.56 17.36
C GLU A 460 -32.92 3.54 18.17
N ASP A 461 -33.48 4.52 17.46
CA ASP A 461 -34.60 5.30 18.00
C ASP A 461 -35.76 4.30 18.15
N ASP A 462 -35.85 3.68 19.30
CA ASP A 462 -37.09 3.14 19.79
C ASP A 462 -38.03 4.30 20.15
N GLU A 463 -38.97 4.59 19.26
CA GLU A 463 -40.29 5.13 19.55
C GLU A 463 -41.36 4.29 18.86
#